data_7d55898ae8310817f25c4d7488d3fe41
#
_entry.id   7d55898ae8310817f25c4d7488d3fe41
#
_cell.length_a   1.000
_cell.length_b   1.000
_cell.length_c   1.000
_cell.angle_alpha   90.00
_cell.angle_beta   90.00
_cell.angle_gamma   90.00
#
_symmetry.space_group_name_H-M   'P 1'
#
loop_
_entity.id
_entity.type
_entity.pdbx_description
1 polymer ?
#
loop_
_entity_poly.entity_id
_entity_poly.type
_entity_poly.pdbx_seq_one_letter_code
_entity_poly.pdbx_strand_id
1 'polypeptide(L)'
;MAPDKNLVERWKTAEILLLGGSAGSFKILFQIVKLFTPGLNKTVIIVIHRKKNFFSEIEKLFAENSRMMMREIADKDILNKNTIYIAPANYHTLIEKEGTFGLDVSEPVWFSKPSIDVTFESAAEVYKERCIAILLSGANQDGAEGLLKLRNNGATTIAQHPEDAEMDEMPAAAISIGAAEYILHTDEIFKLLST
;
A
#
# COMPACT_ATOMS: atom_id res chain seq x y z
N MET A 1 -12.07 3.00 -19.65
CA MET A 1 -13.43 3.17 -19.09
C MET A 1 -13.36 4.23 -17.98
N ALA A 2 -14.44 4.96 -17.66
CA ALA A 2 -14.43 5.84 -16.49
C ALA A 2 -14.44 4.99 -15.21
N PRO A 3 -13.72 5.40 -14.12
CA PRO A 3 -13.75 4.67 -12.87
C PRO A 3 -15.20 4.55 -12.32
N ASP A 4 -15.45 3.48 -11.59
CA ASP A 4 -16.71 3.28 -10.89
C ASP A 4 -17.00 4.47 -9.96
N LYS A 5 -18.23 5.01 -10.01
CA LYS A 5 -18.60 6.23 -9.25
C LYS A 5 -18.52 6.01 -7.74
N ASN A 6 -18.91 4.82 -7.24
CA ASN A 6 -18.81 4.50 -5.83
C ASN A 6 -17.35 4.42 -5.38
N LEU A 7 -16.49 3.80 -6.19
CA LEU A 7 -15.05 3.73 -5.92
C LEU A 7 -14.40 5.12 -5.86
N VAL A 8 -14.79 6.03 -6.78
CA VAL A 8 -14.30 7.41 -6.77
C VAL A 8 -14.74 8.16 -5.50
N GLU A 9 -15.99 7.98 -5.06
CA GLU A 9 -16.45 8.62 -3.80
C GLU A 9 -15.71 8.04 -2.58
N ARG A 10 -15.49 6.74 -2.53
CA ARG A 10 -14.70 6.11 -1.47
C ARG A 10 -13.24 6.59 -1.50
N TRP A 11 -12.66 6.80 -2.67
CA TRP A 11 -11.33 7.40 -2.78
C TRP A 11 -11.30 8.82 -2.20
N LYS A 12 -12.28 9.65 -2.51
CA LYS A 12 -12.33 11.03 -1.99
C LYS A 12 -12.45 11.10 -0.47
N THR A 13 -13.21 10.19 0.13
CA THR A 13 -13.47 10.16 1.58
C THR A 13 -12.41 9.42 2.39
N ALA A 14 -11.58 8.59 1.76
CA ALA A 14 -10.52 7.85 2.43
C ALA A 14 -9.49 8.79 3.11
N GLU A 15 -9.03 8.40 4.29
CA GLU A 15 -7.99 9.11 5.05
C GLU A 15 -6.60 8.52 4.82
N ILE A 16 -6.54 7.21 4.51
CA ILE A 16 -5.29 6.49 4.32
C ILE A 16 -5.33 5.65 3.03
N LEU A 17 -4.21 5.65 2.32
CA LEU A 17 -3.92 4.77 1.19
C LEU A 17 -2.78 3.84 1.56
N LEU A 18 -3.02 2.55 1.48
CA LEU A 18 -2.01 1.51 1.64
C LEU A 18 -1.64 0.94 0.27
N LEU A 19 -0.36 0.87 -0.03
CA LEU A 19 0.19 0.30 -1.26
C LEU A 19 1.12 -0.85 -0.89
N GLY A 20 0.74 -2.07 -1.23
CA GLY A 20 1.53 -3.27 -1.04
C GLY A 20 2.08 -3.78 -2.37
N GLY A 21 3.32 -4.23 -2.40
CA GLY A 21 3.90 -4.83 -3.59
C GLY A 21 5.28 -5.42 -3.38
N SER A 22 5.78 -6.11 -4.40
CA SER A 22 7.09 -6.77 -4.37
C SER A 22 7.73 -6.71 -5.76
N ALA A 23 8.24 -7.83 -6.26
CA ALA A 23 8.84 -7.92 -7.59
C ALA A 23 7.85 -7.41 -8.67
N GLY A 24 8.32 -6.56 -9.57
CA GLY A 24 7.51 -5.96 -10.63
C GLY A 24 6.68 -4.74 -10.25
N SER A 25 6.47 -4.45 -8.95
CA SER A 25 5.64 -3.29 -8.53
C SER A 25 6.35 -1.94 -8.58
N PHE A 26 7.68 -1.92 -8.69
CA PHE A 26 8.49 -0.70 -8.56
C PHE A 26 8.06 0.41 -9.54
N LYS A 27 7.91 0.08 -10.82
CA LYS A 27 7.54 1.06 -11.87
C LYS A 27 6.19 1.71 -11.59
N ILE A 28 5.23 0.90 -11.13
CA ILE A 28 3.87 1.36 -10.81
C ILE A 28 3.92 2.27 -9.58
N LEU A 29 4.58 1.85 -8.51
CA LEU A 29 4.74 2.65 -7.29
C LEU A 29 5.44 3.99 -7.59
N PHE A 30 6.47 3.99 -8.44
CA PHE A 30 7.16 5.19 -8.85
C PHE A 30 6.23 6.17 -9.59
N GLN A 31 5.39 5.67 -10.50
CA GLN A 31 4.40 6.51 -11.18
C GLN A 31 3.33 7.03 -10.21
N ILE A 32 2.85 6.21 -9.28
CA ILE A 32 1.88 6.62 -8.25
C ILE A 32 2.46 7.76 -7.39
N VAL A 33 3.71 7.64 -6.92
CA VAL A 33 4.37 8.69 -6.13
C VAL A 33 4.42 10.02 -6.88
N LYS A 34 4.64 9.99 -8.19
CA LYS A 34 4.67 11.20 -9.05
C LYS A 34 3.30 11.83 -9.28
N LEU A 35 2.22 11.06 -9.18
CA LEU A 35 0.85 11.57 -9.34
C LEU A 35 0.44 12.48 -8.18
N PHE A 36 0.90 12.18 -6.98
CA PHE A 36 0.43 12.86 -5.78
C PHE A 36 1.02 14.28 -5.67
N THR A 37 0.14 15.20 -5.26
CA THR A 37 0.47 16.60 -5.07
C THR A 37 0.12 17.04 -3.64
N PRO A 38 0.73 18.11 -3.12
CA PRO A 38 0.28 18.73 -1.89
C PRO A 38 -1.21 19.03 -1.93
N GLY A 39 -1.95 18.65 -0.90
CA GLY A 39 -3.42 18.78 -0.87
C GLY A 39 -4.18 17.47 -1.10
N LEU A 40 -3.49 16.35 -1.30
CA LEU A 40 -4.11 15.01 -1.35
C LEU A 40 -4.97 14.72 -0.11
N ASN A 41 -4.62 15.33 1.03
CA ASN A 41 -5.31 15.21 2.32
C ASN A 41 -5.44 13.78 2.86
N LYS A 42 -4.51 12.91 2.46
CA LYS A 42 -4.40 11.51 2.90
C LYS A 42 -3.00 11.20 3.40
N THR A 43 -2.91 10.18 4.25
CA THR A 43 -1.63 9.50 4.55
C THR A 43 -1.43 8.39 3.54
N VAL A 44 -0.26 8.30 2.93
CA VAL A 44 0.08 7.22 2.00
C VAL A 44 1.16 6.35 2.65
N ILE A 45 0.95 5.04 2.66
CA ILE A 45 1.92 4.07 3.21
C ILE A 45 2.27 3.08 2.12
N ILE A 46 3.56 2.96 1.83
CA ILE A 46 4.11 2.00 0.87
C ILE A 46 4.84 0.90 1.64
N VAL A 47 4.40 -0.34 1.43
CA VAL A 47 5.06 -1.54 1.92
C VAL A 47 5.57 -2.32 0.72
N ILE A 48 6.89 -2.30 0.54
CA ILE A 48 7.53 -3.02 -0.56
C ILE A 48 8.58 -3.99 -0.01
N HIS A 49 8.57 -5.24 -0.49
CA HIS A 49 9.59 -6.21 -0.13
C HIS A 49 10.95 -5.79 -0.68
N ARG A 50 11.94 -5.70 0.19
CA ARG A 50 13.28 -5.26 -0.19
C ARG A 50 14.36 -5.83 0.72
N LYS A 51 15.55 -6.04 0.16
CA LYS A 51 16.72 -6.43 0.92
C LYS A 51 17.43 -5.19 1.47
N LYS A 52 18.05 -5.32 2.63
CA LYS A 52 18.73 -4.25 3.37
C LYS A 52 19.69 -3.37 2.53
N ASN A 53 20.31 -3.93 1.49
CA ASN A 53 21.36 -3.25 0.73
C ASN A 53 20.85 -2.40 -0.46
N PHE A 54 19.55 -2.44 -0.77
CA PHE A 54 18.95 -1.66 -1.87
C PHE A 54 18.16 -0.43 -1.39
N PHE A 55 18.31 -0.07 -0.13
CA PHE A 55 17.45 0.83 0.59
C PHE A 55 17.54 2.29 0.17
N SER A 56 18.74 2.84 0.21
CA SER A 56 18.95 4.29 0.05
C SER A 56 18.65 4.82 -1.35
N GLU A 57 18.74 3.98 -2.38
CA GLU A 57 18.53 4.43 -3.77
C GLU A 57 17.05 4.55 -4.13
N ILE A 58 16.21 3.59 -3.73
CA ILE A 58 14.77 3.61 -4.03
C ILE A 58 14.09 4.77 -3.32
N GLU A 59 14.37 4.97 -2.03
CA GLU A 59 13.79 6.07 -1.27
C GLU A 59 14.23 7.42 -1.79
N LYS A 60 15.52 7.55 -2.07
CA LYS A 60 16.06 8.78 -2.66
C LYS A 60 15.41 9.06 -4.00
N LEU A 61 15.30 8.05 -4.87
CA LEU A 61 14.66 8.20 -6.17
C LEU A 61 13.18 8.59 -6.05
N PHE A 62 12.44 7.97 -5.14
CA PHE A 62 11.04 8.30 -4.89
C PHE A 62 10.91 9.72 -4.31
N ALA A 63 11.72 10.06 -3.31
CA ALA A 63 11.70 11.37 -2.67
C ALA A 63 12.07 12.52 -3.63
N GLU A 64 13.07 12.34 -4.47
CA GLU A 64 13.49 13.31 -5.49
C GLU A 64 12.41 13.54 -6.58
N ASN A 65 11.54 12.57 -6.80
CA ASN A 65 10.47 12.64 -7.80
C ASN A 65 9.08 12.88 -7.21
N SER A 66 8.94 12.90 -5.89
CA SER A 66 7.70 13.21 -5.19
C SER A 66 7.52 14.72 -5.05
N ARG A 67 6.28 15.18 -5.22
CA ARG A 67 5.88 16.56 -4.87
C ARG A 67 5.39 16.66 -3.42
N MET A 68 5.19 15.52 -2.76
CA MET A 68 4.80 15.42 -1.36
C MET A 68 6.01 15.11 -0.48
N MET A 69 5.91 15.44 0.79
CA MET A 69 6.89 14.96 1.77
C MET A 69 6.90 13.42 1.75
N MET A 70 8.09 12.85 1.65
CA MET A 70 8.29 11.41 1.71
C MET A 70 9.36 11.08 2.74
N ARG A 71 9.12 10.05 3.56
CA ARG A 71 10.06 9.62 4.59
C ARG A 71 9.91 8.14 4.92
N GLU A 72 10.98 7.55 5.39
CA GLU A 72 10.93 6.23 6.01
C GLU A 72 10.24 6.31 7.36
N ILE A 73 9.49 5.27 7.71
CA ILE A 73 8.82 5.16 9.00
C ILE A 73 9.84 4.91 10.11
N ALA A 74 9.77 5.72 11.17
CA ALA A 74 10.44 5.47 12.43
C ALA A 74 9.44 5.02 13.50
N ASP A 75 9.94 4.30 14.50
CA ASP A 75 9.10 3.85 15.62
C ASP A 75 8.50 5.04 16.35
N LYS A 76 7.18 4.97 16.64
CA LYS A 76 6.39 6.04 17.25
C LYS A 76 6.25 7.33 16.43
N ASP A 77 6.62 7.32 15.16
CA ASP A 77 6.26 8.42 14.25
C ASP A 77 4.73 8.59 14.20
N ILE A 78 4.29 9.85 14.14
CA ILE A 78 2.87 10.19 13.97
C ILE A 78 2.49 10.10 12.48
N LEU A 79 1.33 9.51 12.19
CA LEU A 79 0.76 9.46 10.85
C LEU A 79 0.22 10.85 10.46
N ASN A 80 0.94 11.54 9.58
CA ASN A 80 0.54 12.86 9.09
C ASN A 80 -0.10 12.76 7.71
N LYS A 81 -1.18 13.51 7.50
CA LYS A 81 -1.74 13.71 6.16
C LYS A 81 -0.75 14.42 5.25
N ASN A 82 -0.93 14.29 3.95
CA ASN A 82 -0.05 14.85 2.92
C ASN A 82 1.41 14.35 3.02
N THR A 83 1.61 13.16 3.58
CA THR A 83 2.91 12.53 3.70
C THR A 83 2.86 11.12 3.12
N ILE A 84 3.90 10.76 2.38
CA ILE A 84 4.15 9.41 1.89
C ILE A 84 5.16 8.77 2.82
N TYR A 85 4.78 7.66 3.42
CA TYR A 85 5.63 6.85 4.28
C TYR A 85 6.04 5.58 3.54
N ILE A 86 7.27 5.15 3.76
CA ILE A 86 7.76 3.87 3.27
C ILE A 86 8.18 2.99 4.45
N ALA A 87 7.72 1.74 4.47
CA ALA A 87 8.05 0.80 5.52
C ALA A 87 9.55 0.46 5.53
N PRO A 88 10.24 0.51 6.69
CA PRO A 88 11.67 0.24 6.77
C PRO A 88 11.99 -1.24 6.54
N ALA A 89 13.17 -1.53 5.97
CA ALA A 89 13.65 -2.90 5.87
C ALA A 89 13.97 -3.48 7.27
N ASN A 90 13.78 -4.80 7.41
CA ASN A 90 14.05 -5.58 8.62
C ASN A 90 13.12 -5.31 9.81
N TYR A 91 12.06 -4.54 9.63
CA TYR A 91 11.00 -4.34 10.61
C TYR A 91 9.64 -4.58 9.96
N HIS A 92 8.72 -5.16 10.68
CA HIS A 92 7.31 -5.08 10.33
C HIS A 92 6.78 -3.72 10.78
N THR A 93 5.94 -3.11 9.95
CA THR A 93 5.30 -1.83 10.27
C THR A 93 3.89 -2.07 10.76
N LEU A 94 3.57 -1.56 11.92
CA LEU A 94 2.25 -1.59 12.54
C LEU A 94 1.65 -0.20 12.56
N ILE A 95 0.34 -0.13 12.40
CA ILE A 95 -0.44 1.10 12.61
C ILE A 95 -1.14 0.96 13.97
N GLU A 96 -0.83 1.86 14.88
CA GLU A 96 -1.35 1.85 16.23
C GLU A 96 -2.62 2.72 16.36
N LYS A 97 -3.47 2.40 17.34
CA LYS A 97 -4.76 3.09 17.57
C LYS A 97 -4.60 4.58 17.89
N GLU A 98 -3.45 4.94 18.43
CA GLU A 98 -3.08 6.31 18.80
C GLU A 98 -2.71 7.18 17.58
N GLY A 99 -2.70 6.60 16.38
CA GLY A 99 -2.29 7.30 15.15
C GLY A 99 -0.78 7.41 15.01
N THR A 100 -0.05 6.45 15.54
CA THR A 100 1.40 6.31 15.45
C THR A 100 1.79 5.02 14.73
N PHE A 101 3.05 4.93 14.31
CA PHE A 101 3.62 3.69 13.81
C PHE A 101 4.32 2.91 14.93
N GLY A 102 4.23 1.59 14.88
CA GLY A 102 5.06 0.68 15.65
C GLY A 102 5.98 -0.11 14.71
N LEU A 103 7.23 -0.33 15.13
CA LEU A 103 8.17 -1.20 14.42
C LEU A 103 8.37 -2.49 15.22
N ASP A 104 8.14 -3.64 14.56
CA ASP A 104 8.26 -4.96 15.16
C ASP A 104 9.39 -5.77 14.51
N VAL A 105 10.19 -6.43 15.35
CA VAL A 105 11.35 -7.24 14.96
C VAL A 105 11.04 -8.73 14.85
N SER A 106 9.78 -9.15 15.01
CA SER A 106 9.37 -10.54 14.91
C SER A 106 9.84 -11.21 13.61
N GLU A 107 9.68 -12.53 13.52
CA GLU A 107 10.14 -13.31 12.38
C GLU A 107 9.51 -12.86 11.05
N PRO A 108 10.21 -13.03 9.92
CA PRO A 108 9.66 -12.72 8.61
C PRO A 108 8.36 -13.49 8.31
N VAL A 109 7.38 -12.80 7.73
CA VAL A 109 6.14 -13.40 7.19
C VAL A 109 6.34 -13.56 5.69
N TRP A 110 5.98 -14.69 5.11
CA TRP A 110 6.25 -15.01 3.69
C TRP A 110 7.71 -14.73 3.27
N PHE A 111 8.66 -15.03 4.17
CA PHE A 111 10.10 -14.75 3.99
C PHE A 111 10.44 -13.27 3.82
N SER A 112 9.52 -12.36 4.14
CA SER A 112 9.66 -10.92 3.95
C SER A 112 9.51 -10.14 5.25
N LYS A 113 10.34 -9.12 5.41
CA LYS A 113 10.27 -8.11 6.46
C LYS A 113 10.75 -6.78 5.90
N PRO A 114 9.87 -5.79 5.70
CA PRO A 114 8.46 -5.73 6.14
C PRO A 114 7.55 -6.74 5.43
N SER A 115 6.47 -7.16 6.12
CA SER A 115 5.36 -7.90 5.54
C SER A 115 4.20 -6.94 5.25
N ILE A 116 3.54 -7.17 4.11
CA ILE A 116 2.36 -6.43 3.69
C ILE A 116 1.17 -6.84 4.56
N ASP A 117 1.00 -8.15 4.82
CA ASP A 117 -0.08 -8.67 5.67
C ASP A 117 -0.08 -7.99 7.04
N VAL A 118 1.07 -7.94 7.72
CA VAL A 118 1.18 -7.35 9.07
C VAL A 118 0.73 -5.88 9.07
N THR A 119 1.15 -5.10 8.08
CA THR A 119 0.77 -3.69 7.99
C THR A 119 -0.73 -3.54 7.68
N PHE A 120 -1.25 -4.32 6.73
CA PHE A 120 -2.65 -4.27 6.33
C PHE A 120 -3.58 -4.71 7.45
N GLU A 121 -3.23 -5.77 8.17
CA GLU A 121 -3.99 -6.26 9.32
C GLU A 121 -4.08 -5.23 10.45
N SER A 122 -2.97 -4.57 10.77
CA SER A 122 -2.98 -3.52 11.79
C SER A 122 -3.83 -2.31 11.39
N ALA A 123 -3.78 -1.93 10.11
CA ALA A 123 -4.60 -0.84 9.56
C ALA A 123 -6.11 -1.17 9.58
N ALA A 124 -6.48 -2.43 9.35
CA ALA A 124 -7.87 -2.87 9.29
C ALA A 124 -8.64 -2.55 10.58
N GLU A 125 -7.99 -2.68 11.73
CA GLU A 125 -8.62 -2.42 13.03
C GLU A 125 -8.79 -0.92 13.31
N VAL A 126 -7.90 -0.08 12.76
CA VAL A 126 -7.83 1.35 13.06
C VAL A 126 -8.65 2.18 12.06
N TYR A 127 -8.52 1.92 10.77
CA TYR A 127 -9.08 2.80 9.73
C TYR A 127 -10.40 2.33 9.14
N LYS A 128 -10.64 1.01 9.08
CA LYS A 128 -11.91 0.45 8.57
C LYS A 128 -12.29 1.04 7.20
N GLU A 129 -13.53 1.56 7.07
CA GLU A 129 -14.05 2.18 5.84
C GLU A 129 -13.28 3.44 5.37
N ARG A 130 -12.44 4.01 6.22
CA ARG A 130 -11.58 5.16 5.88
C ARG A 130 -10.28 4.78 5.17
N CYS A 131 -10.08 3.47 4.91
CA CYS A 131 -8.89 2.92 4.28
C CYS A 131 -9.20 2.50 2.83
N ILE A 132 -8.26 2.80 1.94
CA ILE A 132 -8.14 2.14 0.64
C ILE A 132 -6.80 1.41 0.61
N ALA A 133 -6.80 0.15 0.19
CA ALA A 133 -5.61 -0.65 0.03
C ALA A 133 -5.51 -1.20 -1.39
N ILE A 134 -4.32 -1.10 -1.97
CA ILE A 134 -4.02 -1.63 -3.31
C ILE A 134 -2.88 -2.63 -3.20
N LEU A 135 -3.11 -3.85 -3.63
CA LEU A 135 -2.10 -4.91 -3.71
C LEU A 135 -1.65 -5.05 -5.16
N LEU A 136 -0.36 -4.83 -5.37
CA LEU A 136 0.29 -4.80 -6.68
C LEU A 136 1.03 -6.11 -6.97
N SER A 137 1.79 -6.12 -8.06
CA SER A 137 2.67 -7.21 -8.48
C SER A 137 3.60 -7.70 -7.36
N GLY A 138 3.79 -9.02 -7.28
CA GLY A 138 4.70 -9.67 -6.36
C GLY A 138 4.73 -11.19 -6.56
N ALA A 139 5.84 -11.84 -6.15
CA ALA A 139 6.14 -13.24 -6.39
C ALA A 139 5.86 -14.16 -5.17
N ASN A 140 4.93 -13.77 -4.31
CA ASN A 140 4.42 -14.58 -3.20
C ASN A 140 3.02 -14.09 -2.80
N GLN A 141 2.42 -14.67 -1.76
CA GLN A 141 1.04 -14.40 -1.34
C GLN A 141 0.91 -13.32 -0.25
N ASP A 142 2.03 -12.69 0.17
CA ASP A 142 2.00 -11.67 1.23
C ASP A 142 1.08 -10.49 0.85
N GLY A 143 0.26 -10.06 1.76
CA GLY A 143 -0.73 -9.01 1.57
C GLY A 143 -2.13 -9.52 1.20
N ALA A 144 -2.29 -10.81 0.84
CA ALA A 144 -3.60 -11.36 0.49
C ALA A 144 -4.52 -11.48 1.72
N GLU A 145 -4.02 -12.02 2.83
CA GLU A 145 -4.78 -12.17 4.08
C GLU A 145 -5.04 -10.81 4.75
N GLY A 146 -4.03 -9.93 4.75
CA GLY A 146 -4.20 -8.56 5.25
C GLY A 146 -5.23 -7.78 4.43
N LEU A 147 -5.25 -7.94 3.11
CA LEU A 147 -6.25 -7.34 2.23
C LEU A 147 -7.65 -7.88 2.53
N LEU A 148 -7.78 -9.20 2.79
CA LEU A 148 -9.04 -9.82 3.20
C LEU A 148 -9.52 -9.26 4.54
N LYS A 149 -8.63 -9.11 5.51
CA LYS A 149 -8.97 -8.52 6.81
C LYS A 149 -9.42 -7.06 6.65
N LEU A 150 -8.78 -6.27 5.81
CA LEU A 150 -9.21 -4.91 5.46
C LEU A 150 -10.62 -4.91 4.88
N ARG A 151 -10.89 -5.75 3.89
CA ARG A 151 -12.23 -5.88 3.27
C ARG A 151 -13.30 -6.22 4.29
N ASN A 152 -13.04 -7.21 5.14
CA ASN A 152 -13.97 -7.65 6.19
C ASN A 152 -14.26 -6.56 7.23
N ASN A 153 -13.38 -5.57 7.37
CA ASN A 153 -13.55 -4.39 8.22
C ASN A 153 -14.09 -3.16 7.46
N GLY A 154 -14.54 -3.31 6.21
CA GLY A 154 -15.21 -2.28 5.43
C GLY A 154 -14.28 -1.39 4.58
N ALA A 155 -12.98 -1.64 4.59
CA ALA A 155 -12.05 -0.91 3.72
C ALA A 155 -12.32 -1.20 2.24
N THR A 156 -11.95 -0.28 1.36
CA THR A 156 -11.92 -0.51 -0.07
C THR A 156 -10.65 -1.26 -0.45
N THR A 157 -10.80 -2.43 -1.05
CA THR A 157 -9.67 -3.28 -1.38
C THR A 157 -9.57 -3.50 -2.89
N ILE A 158 -8.36 -3.29 -3.41
CA ILE A 158 -8.07 -3.33 -4.84
C ILE A 158 -6.90 -4.28 -5.07
N ALA A 159 -7.02 -5.18 -6.03
CA ALA A 159 -5.90 -5.93 -6.58
C ALA A 159 -5.59 -5.42 -7.99
N GLN A 160 -4.31 -5.32 -8.30
CA GLN A 160 -3.87 -5.10 -9.68
C GLN A 160 -4.35 -6.26 -10.54
N HIS A 161 -4.83 -5.98 -11.76
CA HIS A 161 -5.23 -7.03 -12.69
C HIS A 161 -4.03 -7.92 -13.04
N PRO A 162 -4.15 -9.27 -12.93
CA PRO A 162 -3.02 -10.18 -13.14
C PRO A 162 -2.33 -10.03 -14.49
N GLU A 163 -3.07 -9.72 -15.56
CA GLU A 163 -2.51 -9.51 -16.91
C GLU A 163 -1.55 -8.30 -16.98
N ASP A 164 -1.67 -7.33 -16.06
CA ASP A 164 -0.80 -6.15 -16.01
C ASP A 164 0.36 -6.33 -15.01
N ALA A 165 0.29 -7.36 -14.17
CA ALA A 165 1.31 -7.62 -13.16
C ALA A 165 2.51 -8.34 -13.80
N GLU A 166 3.72 -7.83 -13.55
CA GLU A 166 4.96 -8.50 -13.99
C GLU A 166 5.12 -9.87 -13.29
N MET A 167 4.69 -9.94 -12.01
CA MET A 167 4.54 -11.15 -11.21
C MET A 167 3.13 -11.15 -10.63
N ASP A 168 2.32 -12.08 -11.06
CA ASP A 168 0.88 -12.10 -10.78
C ASP A 168 0.48 -12.91 -9.53
N GLU A 169 1.42 -13.65 -8.91
CA GLU A 169 1.13 -14.48 -7.75
C GLU A 169 0.46 -13.72 -6.60
N MET A 170 0.94 -12.51 -6.30
CA MET A 170 0.45 -11.70 -5.20
C MET A 170 -0.99 -11.19 -5.44
N PRO A 171 -1.31 -10.49 -6.53
CA PRO A 171 -2.68 -10.08 -6.79
C PRO A 171 -3.61 -11.27 -7.07
N ALA A 172 -3.14 -12.33 -7.73
CA ALA A 172 -3.94 -13.53 -7.97
C ALA A 172 -4.30 -14.26 -6.66
N ALA A 173 -3.39 -14.34 -5.69
CA ALA A 173 -3.68 -14.88 -4.37
C ALA A 173 -4.80 -14.10 -3.67
N ALA A 174 -4.73 -12.77 -3.66
CA ALA A 174 -5.77 -11.92 -3.06
C ALA A 174 -7.13 -12.09 -3.77
N ILE A 175 -7.13 -12.19 -5.09
CA ILE A 175 -8.36 -12.44 -5.87
C ILE A 175 -8.95 -13.80 -5.54
N SER A 176 -8.12 -14.85 -5.45
CA SER A 176 -8.56 -16.23 -5.24
C SER A 176 -9.29 -16.45 -3.91
N ILE A 177 -8.89 -15.72 -2.85
CA ILE A 177 -9.53 -15.78 -1.53
C ILE A 177 -10.65 -14.75 -1.36
N GLY A 178 -10.96 -13.99 -2.42
CA GLY A 178 -11.99 -12.96 -2.37
C GLY A 178 -11.59 -11.72 -1.56
N ALA A 179 -10.30 -11.42 -1.44
CA ALA A 179 -9.81 -10.26 -0.69
C ALA A 179 -10.00 -8.94 -1.45
N ALA A 180 -9.96 -8.97 -2.79
CA ALA A 180 -10.15 -7.80 -3.63
C ALA A 180 -11.64 -7.52 -3.89
N GLU A 181 -12.11 -6.32 -3.55
CA GLU A 181 -13.43 -5.82 -3.96
C GLU A 181 -13.41 -5.37 -5.43
N TYR A 182 -12.29 -4.77 -5.85
CA TYR A 182 -12.05 -4.34 -7.23
C TYR A 182 -10.79 -4.97 -7.77
N ILE A 183 -10.82 -5.34 -9.06
CA ILE A 183 -9.66 -5.80 -9.82
C ILE A 183 -9.45 -4.78 -10.92
N LEU A 184 -8.36 -4.02 -10.87
CA LEU A 184 -8.14 -2.87 -11.75
C LEU A 184 -6.87 -3.04 -12.58
N HIS A 185 -6.97 -2.67 -13.85
CA HIS A 185 -5.79 -2.48 -14.69
C HIS A 185 -4.95 -1.30 -14.19
N THR A 186 -3.67 -1.31 -14.50
CA THR A 186 -2.72 -0.29 -14.04
C THR A 186 -3.15 1.13 -14.43
N ASP A 187 -3.70 1.32 -15.63
CA ASP A 187 -4.21 2.61 -16.09
C ASP A 187 -5.48 3.06 -15.33
N GLU A 188 -6.31 2.13 -14.88
CA GLU A 188 -7.49 2.41 -14.06
C GLU A 188 -7.08 2.80 -12.63
N ILE A 189 -6.04 2.15 -12.07
CA ILE A 189 -5.45 2.57 -10.79
C ILE A 189 -4.94 4.01 -10.89
N PHE A 190 -4.19 4.35 -11.93
CA PHE A 190 -3.68 5.72 -12.11
C PHE A 190 -4.82 6.74 -12.29
N LYS A 191 -5.85 6.41 -13.06
CA LYS A 191 -7.03 7.26 -13.22
C LYS A 191 -7.74 7.51 -11.89
N LEU A 192 -7.96 6.45 -11.09
CA LEU A 192 -8.58 6.57 -9.77
C LEU A 192 -7.78 7.52 -8.86
N LEU A 193 -6.47 7.30 -8.76
CA LEU A 193 -5.60 8.06 -7.87
C LEU A 193 -5.36 9.51 -8.32
N SER A 194 -5.73 9.84 -9.56
CA SER A 194 -5.64 11.20 -10.13
C SER A 194 -6.92 12.02 -9.99
N THR A 195 -8.02 11.45 -9.45
CA THR A 195 -9.30 12.15 -9.24
C THR A 195 -9.32 12.86 -7.88
#